data_5f570bcaf0dee16d139b29171a725b96
#
_entry.id   5f570bcaf0dee16d139b29171a725b96
#
_cell.length_a   1.000
_cell.length_b   1.000
_cell.length_c   1.000
_cell.angle_alpha   90.00
_cell.angle_beta   90.00
_cell.angle_gamma   90.00
#
_symmetry.space_group_name_H-M   'P 1'
#
loop_
_entity.id
_entity.type
_entity.pdbx_description
1 polymer ?
#
loop_
_entity_poly.entity_id
_entity_poly.type
_entity_poly.pdbx_seq_one_letter_code
_entity_poly.pdbx_strand_id
1 'polypeptide(L)'
;MTEKEIYDLYNQTTPRPEYFTKWEKLPPFPGQKETGGWNKNRQWDGHDFPRTWCILDFIEWTKDISGEHLGFTCQEDPELEFIAAKYNRHTFIPYPPYDLHEMPTLDDPFDFFIFNQTLEHLYDPYLAVANISKNVKAGGYVFTSVPTINIPHMTPVHFGGFTPMGLAVLFHRTDFDVVNLGQWGNNKYIEQMFRTQSWPDYNALKDSEGRVTNEPKNCCQCWVLAKKRGYK
;
A
#
# COMPACT_ATOMS: atom_id res chain seq x y z
N MET A 1 6.65 -2.37 -21.02
CA MET A 1 5.30 -2.96 -20.86
C MET A 1 4.40 -2.36 -21.94
N THR A 2 3.76 -3.19 -22.71
CA THR A 2 2.76 -2.79 -23.72
C THR A 2 1.40 -2.55 -23.05
N GLU A 3 0.50 -1.87 -23.73
CA GLU A 3 -0.88 -1.69 -23.27
C GLU A 3 -1.57 -3.03 -22.97
N LYS A 4 -1.33 -4.05 -23.81
CA LYS A 4 -1.85 -5.40 -23.61
C LYS A 4 -1.31 -6.05 -22.33
N GLU A 5 0.00 -5.94 -22.07
CA GLU A 5 0.62 -6.48 -20.84
C GLU A 5 0.08 -5.80 -19.58
N ILE A 6 -0.17 -4.48 -19.63
CA ILE A 6 -0.80 -3.75 -18.53
C ILE A 6 -2.22 -4.26 -18.30
N TYR A 7 -2.97 -4.45 -19.37
CA TYR A 7 -4.35 -4.93 -19.31
C TYR A 7 -4.43 -6.38 -18.81
N ASP A 8 -3.54 -7.24 -19.30
CA ASP A 8 -3.45 -8.63 -18.86
C ASP A 8 -3.08 -8.71 -17.36
N LEU A 9 -2.13 -7.88 -16.90
CA LEU A 9 -1.77 -7.78 -15.50
C LEU A 9 -2.97 -7.32 -14.65
N TYR A 10 -3.66 -6.28 -15.07
CA TYR A 10 -4.85 -5.77 -14.40
C TYR A 10 -5.93 -6.86 -14.25
N ASN A 11 -6.22 -7.59 -15.35
CA ASN A 11 -7.24 -8.64 -15.31
C ASN A 11 -6.85 -9.85 -14.45
N GLN A 12 -5.56 -10.17 -14.34
CA GLN A 12 -5.07 -11.25 -13.49
C GLN A 12 -5.13 -10.91 -12.01
N THR A 13 -4.94 -9.63 -11.69
CA THR A 13 -4.78 -9.15 -10.32
C THR A 13 -5.97 -8.35 -9.80
N THR A 14 -6.94 -8.01 -10.68
CA THR A 14 -8.16 -7.33 -10.26
C THR A 14 -8.90 -8.17 -9.22
N PRO A 15 -9.22 -7.60 -8.05
CA PRO A 15 -9.92 -8.34 -7.01
C PRO A 15 -11.26 -8.83 -7.53
N ARG A 16 -11.55 -10.07 -7.25
CA ARG A 16 -12.85 -10.65 -7.52
C ARG A 16 -13.90 -9.95 -6.66
N PRO A 17 -15.14 -9.81 -7.13
CA PRO A 17 -16.23 -9.37 -6.28
C PRO A 17 -16.38 -10.36 -5.12
N GLU A 18 -15.90 -9.97 -3.96
CA GLU A 18 -15.97 -10.78 -2.75
C GLU A 18 -16.80 -10.04 -1.70
N TYR A 19 -17.41 -10.83 -0.82
CA TYR A 19 -18.16 -10.30 0.31
C TYR A 19 -17.30 -10.45 1.56
N PHE A 20 -17.05 -9.35 2.21
CA PHE A 20 -16.44 -9.34 3.52
C PHE A 20 -17.56 -9.43 4.57
N THR A 21 -17.72 -10.60 5.18
CA THR A 21 -18.85 -10.86 6.07
C THR A 21 -18.52 -10.74 7.55
N LYS A 22 -17.23 -10.66 7.90
CA LYS A 22 -16.79 -10.56 9.29
C LYS A 22 -15.55 -9.70 9.39
N TRP A 23 -15.66 -8.67 10.18
CA TRP A 23 -14.57 -7.80 10.55
C TRP A 23 -13.43 -8.52 11.30
N GLU A 24 -13.78 -9.51 12.12
CA GLU A 24 -12.87 -10.28 12.95
C GLU A 24 -11.94 -11.23 12.15
N LYS A 25 -12.00 -11.23 10.83
CA LYS A 25 -11.15 -12.08 9.98
C LYS A 25 -9.72 -11.60 9.81
N LEU A 26 -9.40 -10.36 10.19
CA LEU A 26 -8.00 -9.97 10.27
C LEU A 26 -7.32 -10.83 11.34
N PRO A 27 -6.18 -11.43 11.02
CA PRO A 27 -5.41 -12.12 12.04
C PRO A 27 -5.03 -11.12 13.14
N PRO A 28 -4.92 -11.55 14.40
CA PRO A 28 -4.43 -10.67 15.46
C PRO A 28 -3.05 -10.16 15.07
N PHE A 29 -2.80 -8.88 15.29
CA PHE A 29 -1.49 -8.30 15.07
C PHE A 29 -0.43 -9.07 15.88
N PRO A 30 0.69 -9.46 15.29
CA PRO A 30 1.66 -10.35 15.93
C PRO A 30 2.39 -9.73 17.12
N GLY A 31 2.07 -8.54 17.53
CA GLY A 31 2.66 -7.86 18.69
C GLY A 31 4.14 -7.58 18.47
N GLN A 32 4.46 -6.45 17.93
CA GLN A 32 5.83 -6.08 17.59
C GLN A 32 6.60 -5.63 18.82
N LYS A 33 7.73 -6.22 19.07
CA LYS A 33 8.53 -5.87 20.23
C LYS A 33 9.39 -4.63 20.06
N GLU A 34 9.75 -4.20 18.86
CA GLU A 34 10.97 -3.39 18.69
C GLU A 34 10.99 -2.33 17.59
N THR A 35 9.90 -2.06 16.91
CA THR A 35 9.87 -0.93 15.98
C THR A 35 9.48 0.34 16.73
N GLY A 36 10.37 0.85 17.52
CA GLY A 36 10.40 2.14 18.23
C GLY A 36 9.20 3.07 18.20
N GLY A 37 7.99 2.57 18.39
CA GLY A 37 6.79 3.38 18.37
C GLY A 37 5.49 2.61 18.18
N TRP A 38 5.56 1.33 17.87
CA TRP A 38 4.37 0.49 17.68
C TRP A 38 3.68 0.23 19.01
N ASN A 39 2.40 0.57 19.05
CA ASN A 39 1.57 0.23 20.16
C ASN A 39 1.19 -1.26 20.08
N LYS A 40 1.73 -2.07 20.95
CA LYS A 40 1.49 -3.54 21.03
C LYS A 40 0.02 -3.91 21.18
N ASN A 41 -0.81 -2.96 21.59
CA ASN A 41 -2.26 -3.16 21.80
C ASN A 41 -3.08 -2.56 20.66
N ARG A 42 -2.45 -2.07 19.59
CA ARG A 42 -3.17 -1.49 18.46
C ARG A 42 -3.93 -2.58 17.74
N GLN A 43 -5.23 -2.39 17.64
CA GLN A 43 -6.09 -3.16 16.76
C GLN A 43 -6.48 -2.27 15.58
N TRP A 44 -6.56 -2.86 14.40
CA TRP A 44 -7.14 -2.18 13.26
C TRP A 44 -8.64 -2.01 13.52
N ASP A 45 -9.09 -0.77 13.68
CA ASP A 45 -10.45 -0.41 14.10
C ASP A 45 -11.45 -0.36 12.94
N GLY A 46 -10.96 -0.52 11.70
CA GLY A 46 -11.78 -0.56 10.52
C GLY A 46 -12.14 0.75 9.89
N HIS A 47 -11.66 1.84 10.41
CA HIS A 47 -11.78 3.07 9.67
C HIS A 47 -10.96 2.95 8.37
N ASP A 48 -11.34 3.71 7.34
CA ASP A 48 -10.76 3.55 6.02
C ASP A 48 -10.80 2.08 5.53
N PHE A 49 -12.01 1.57 5.37
CA PHE A 49 -12.28 0.16 5.08
C PHE A 49 -11.43 -0.44 3.93
N PRO A 50 -11.09 0.29 2.83
CA PRO A 50 -10.20 -0.23 1.79
C PRO A 50 -8.85 -0.73 2.31
N ARG A 51 -8.33 -0.15 3.39
CA ARG A 51 -7.09 -0.60 4.04
C ARG A 51 -7.18 -2.03 4.57
N THR A 52 -8.36 -2.48 4.97
CA THR A 52 -8.58 -3.86 5.41
C THR A 52 -8.22 -4.86 4.30
N TRP A 53 -8.66 -4.60 3.09
CA TRP A 53 -8.37 -5.45 1.93
C TRP A 53 -6.90 -5.39 1.54
N CYS A 54 -6.32 -4.19 1.57
CA CYS A 54 -4.90 -3.99 1.36
C CYS A 54 -4.05 -4.80 2.34
N ILE A 55 -4.39 -4.76 3.63
CA ILE A 55 -3.68 -5.51 4.68
C ILE A 55 -3.80 -7.03 4.45
N LEU A 56 -4.97 -7.53 4.09
CA LEU A 56 -5.16 -8.97 3.81
C LEU A 56 -4.31 -9.44 2.64
N ASP A 57 -4.30 -8.69 1.54
CA ASP A 57 -3.44 -8.97 0.40
C ASP A 57 -1.96 -8.88 0.76
N PHE A 58 -1.56 -7.85 1.52
CA PHE A 58 -0.19 -7.70 1.98
C PHE A 58 0.28 -8.92 2.78
N ILE A 59 -0.51 -9.40 3.72
CA ILE A 59 -0.19 -10.59 4.53
C ILE A 59 0.04 -11.81 3.62
N GLU A 60 -0.88 -12.05 2.69
CA GLU A 60 -0.79 -13.20 1.79
C GLU A 60 0.41 -13.09 0.83
N TRP A 61 0.61 -11.91 0.24
CA TRP A 61 1.68 -11.70 -0.75
C TRP A 61 3.08 -11.70 -0.16
N THR A 62 3.20 -11.34 1.11
CA THR A 62 4.51 -11.23 1.78
C THR A 62 4.81 -12.38 2.72
N LYS A 63 3.96 -13.40 2.81
CA LYS A 63 4.12 -14.50 3.77
C LYS A 63 5.48 -15.20 3.69
N ASP A 64 6.02 -15.35 2.48
CA ASP A 64 7.31 -16.02 2.21
C ASP A 64 8.46 -15.03 1.93
N ILE A 65 8.23 -13.72 2.15
CA ILE A 65 9.26 -12.69 1.95
C ILE A 65 9.89 -12.35 3.30
N SER A 66 11.21 -12.35 3.33
CA SER A 66 12.03 -11.95 4.48
C SER A 66 13.36 -11.40 3.99
N GLY A 67 14.15 -10.76 4.86
CA GLY A 67 15.45 -10.20 4.51
C GLY A 67 16.19 -9.60 5.70
N GLU A 68 17.20 -8.82 5.43
CA GLU A 68 18.03 -8.18 6.45
C GLU A 68 17.56 -6.76 6.79
N HIS A 69 17.16 -5.98 5.79
CA HIS A 69 16.94 -4.55 5.96
C HIS A 69 15.57 -4.11 5.43
N LEU A 70 14.69 -3.68 6.35
CA LEU A 70 13.38 -3.11 6.06
C LEU A 70 13.43 -1.58 6.17
N GLY A 71 13.01 -0.88 5.12
CA GLY A 71 12.78 0.57 5.13
C GLY A 71 11.28 0.90 5.10
N PHE A 72 10.89 2.01 5.70
CA PHE A 72 9.50 2.46 5.69
C PHE A 72 9.36 3.97 5.94
N THR A 73 8.28 4.57 5.42
CA THR A 73 8.01 6.01 5.55
C THR A 73 7.04 6.38 6.68
N CYS A 74 6.26 5.43 7.16
CA CYS A 74 5.28 5.66 8.22
C CYS A 74 5.38 4.58 9.28
N GLN A 75 5.63 4.98 10.54
CA GLN A 75 5.71 4.05 11.66
C GLN A 75 4.34 3.48 12.06
N GLU A 76 3.27 4.12 11.63
CA GLU A 76 1.92 3.75 11.99
C GLU A 76 1.24 2.83 10.97
N ASP A 77 1.95 2.42 9.92
CA ASP A 77 1.42 1.51 8.92
C ASP A 77 1.11 0.13 9.54
N PRO A 78 -0.14 -0.33 9.48
CA PRO A 78 -0.51 -1.63 10.06
C PRO A 78 0.19 -2.80 9.39
N GLU A 79 0.61 -2.67 8.14
CA GLU A 79 1.36 -3.69 7.39
C GLU A 79 2.69 -4.05 8.07
N LEU A 80 3.31 -3.10 8.76
CA LEU A 80 4.56 -3.36 9.47
C LEU A 80 4.39 -4.40 10.60
N GLU A 81 3.21 -4.47 11.25
CA GLU A 81 2.91 -5.46 12.27
C GLU A 81 3.08 -6.91 11.78
N PHE A 82 2.96 -7.12 10.47
CA PHE A 82 3.01 -8.45 9.87
C PHE A 82 4.37 -8.80 9.25
N ILE A 83 5.23 -7.82 9.02
CA ILE A 83 6.48 -8.06 8.30
C ILE A 83 7.74 -7.72 9.09
N ALA A 84 7.72 -6.75 10.00
CA ALA A 84 8.94 -6.26 10.64
C ALA A 84 9.74 -7.35 11.35
N ALA A 85 9.06 -8.33 11.99
CA ALA A 85 9.74 -9.45 12.65
C ALA A 85 10.54 -10.37 11.71
N LYS A 86 10.35 -10.25 10.39
CA LYS A 86 11.06 -11.02 9.36
C LYS A 86 12.36 -10.35 8.90
N TYR A 87 12.72 -9.20 9.52
CA TYR A 87 13.89 -8.40 9.17
C TYR A 87 14.71 -8.10 10.42
N ASN A 88 16.04 -8.14 10.27
CA ASN A 88 16.96 -7.91 11.39
C ASN A 88 17.18 -6.42 11.67
N ARG A 89 17.03 -5.58 10.66
CA ARG A 89 17.26 -4.14 10.74
C ARG A 89 16.12 -3.36 10.13
N HIS A 90 15.79 -2.23 10.76
CA HIS A 90 14.70 -1.35 10.37
C HIS A 90 15.19 0.07 10.23
N THR A 91 14.81 0.77 9.14
CA THR A 91 15.13 2.18 8.94
C THR A 91 13.87 2.95 8.62
N PHE A 92 13.57 3.91 9.48
CA PHE A 92 12.48 4.84 9.29
C PHE A 92 12.95 6.06 8.47
N ILE A 93 12.22 6.39 7.41
CA ILE A 93 12.47 7.52 6.49
C ILE A 93 11.31 8.50 6.62
N PRO A 94 11.28 9.34 7.67
CA PRO A 94 10.17 10.27 7.90
C PRO A 94 10.20 11.48 6.98
N TYR A 95 9.05 12.03 6.69
CA TYR A 95 8.93 13.38 6.14
C TYR A 95 8.41 14.36 7.22
N PRO A 96 8.99 15.55 7.35
CA PRO A 96 10.39 15.89 7.10
C PRO A 96 11.32 15.16 8.07
N PRO A 97 12.63 14.97 7.89
CA PRO A 97 13.50 15.72 6.98
C PRO A 97 13.78 15.04 5.63
N TYR A 98 13.26 13.84 5.40
CA TYR A 98 13.54 13.14 4.15
C TYR A 98 12.44 13.39 3.12
N ASP A 99 12.80 14.04 2.01
CA ASP A 99 11.94 14.15 0.83
C ASP A 99 12.31 13.04 -0.16
N LEU A 100 11.34 12.23 -0.55
CA LEU A 100 11.58 11.13 -1.51
C LEU A 100 12.00 11.64 -2.90
N HIS A 101 11.67 12.89 -3.25
CA HIS A 101 12.16 13.50 -4.49
C HIS A 101 13.67 13.80 -4.45
N GLU A 102 14.23 13.97 -3.26
CA GLU A 102 15.65 14.29 -3.01
C GLU A 102 16.37 13.17 -2.25
N MET A 103 15.76 12.00 -2.15
CA MET A 103 16.32 10.87 -1.40
C MET A 103 17.70 10.49 -1.95
N PRO A 104 18.78 10.60 -1.15
CA PRO A 104 20.12 10.22 -1.59
C PRO A 104 20.22 8.71 -1.79
N THR A 105 21.20 8.29 -2.56
CA THR A 105 21.56 6.87 -2.63
C THR A 105 22.24 6.47 -1.32
N LEU A 106 21.71 5.46 -0.66
CA LEU A 106 22.22 4.92 0.59
C LEU A 106 23.32 3.88 0.31
N ASP A 107 24.34 3.82 1.16
CA ASP A 107 25.39 2.80 1.08
C ASP A 107 24.85 1.39 1.37
N ASP A 108 23.73 1.31 2.05
CA ASP A 108 23.11 0.08 2.49
C ASP A 108 21.63 0.04 2.10
N PRO A 109 21.34 -0.43 0.87
CA PRO A 109 19.98 -0.46 0.33
C PRO A 109 19.09 -1.48 1.04
N PHE A 110 17.78 -1.30 0.89
CA PHE A 110 16.75 -2.12 1.50
C PHE A 110 16.51 -3.45 0.78
N ASP A 111 16.19 -4.49 1.54
CA ASP A 111 15.62 -5.73 0.98
C ASP A 111 14.11 -5.57 0.74
N PHE A 112 13.46 -4.74 1.57
CA PHE A 112 12.07 -4.38 1.43
C PHE A 112 11.84 -2.92 1.83
N PHE A 113 11.01 -2.19 1.06
CA PHE A 113 10.65 -0.82 1.39
C PHE A 113 9.14 -0.61 1.33
N ILE A 114 8.55 -0.03 2.39
CA ILE A 114 7.12 0.25 2.49
C ILE A 114 6.90 1.77 2.54
N PHE A 115 6.00 2.27 1.68
CA PHE A 115 5.64 3.69 1.64
C PHE A 115 4.16 3.87 1.29
N ASN A 116 3.31 3.37 2.20
CA ASN A 116 1.86 3.45 2.05
C ASN A 116 1.34 4.88 2.19
N GLN A 117 0.25 5.18 1.47
CA GLN A 117 -0.43 6.49 1.56
C GLN A 117 0.57 7.65 1.46
N THR A 118 1.47 7.55 0.49
CA THR A 118 2.55 8.51 0.26
C THR A 118 2.49 9.10 -1.13
N LEU A 119 2.16 8.28 -2.14
CA LEU A 119 2.17 8.70 -3.55
C LEU A 119 1.21 9.85 -3.87
N GLU A 120 0.09 9.94 -3.16
CA GLU A 120 -0.88 11.03 -3.29
C GLU A 120 -0.36 12.38 -2.81
N HIS A 121 0.72 12.38 -2.04
CA HIS A 121 1.37 13.56 -1.48
C HIS A 121 2.62 13.99 -2.27
N LEU A 122 2.93 13.30 -3.37
CA LEU A 122 4.12 13.55 -4.18
C LEU A 122 3.74 14.31 -5.45
N TYR A 123 4.39 15.45 -5.70
CA TYR A 123 4.19 16.24 -6.92
C TYR A 123 4.85 15.61 -8.16
N ASP A 124 5.89 14.80 -7.97
CA ASP A 124 6.54 13.99 -9.01
C ASP A 124 6.76 12.55 -8.50
N PRO A 125 5.72 11.71 -8.52
CA PRO A 125 5.82 10.34 -8.05
C PRO A 125 6.79 9.47 -8.86
N TYR A 126 7.04 9.80 -10.13
CA TYR A 126 8.03 9.09 -10.94
C TYR A 126 9.45 9.32 -10.43
N LEU A 127 9.81 10.57 -10.12
CA LEU A 127 11.11 10.90 -9.54
C LEU A 127 11.29 10.23 -8.18
N ALA A 128 10.29 10.30 -7.33
CA ALA A 128 10.34 9.72 -5.99
C ALA A 128 10.51 8.18 -6.05
N VAL A 129 9.72 7.47 -6.86
CA VAL A 129 9.85 6.01 -6.98
C VAL A 129 11.15 5.61 -7.68
N ALA A 130 11.67 6.43 -8.60
CA ALA A 130 13.00 6.21 -9.18
C ALA A 130 14.11 6.35 -8.12
N ASN A 131 13.99 7.28 -7.19
CA ASN A 131 14.94 7.42 -6.07
C ASN A 131 14.80 6.26 -5.07
N ILE A 132 13.58 5.83 -4.75
CA ILE A 132 13.36 4.60 -3.97
C ILE A 132 14.03 3.41 -4.64
N SER A 133 13.88 3.28 -5.97
CA SER A 133 14.51 2.20 -6.74
C SER A 133 16.02 2.14 -6.57
N LYS A 134 16.73 3.27 -6.47
CA LYS A 134 18.18 3.30 -6.20
C LYS A 134 18.54 2.76 -4.81
N ASN A 135 17.59 2.78 -3.89
CA ASN A 135 17.75 2.40 -2.50
C ASN A 135 17.16 1.01 -2.16
N VAL A 136 16.71 0.28 -3.16
CA VAL A 136 16.26 -1.12 -3.01
C VAL A 136 17.25 -2.03 -3.72
N LYS A 137 17.66 -3.12 -3.08
CA LYS A 137 18.58 -4.12 -3.65
C LYS A 137 17.99 -4.76 -4.90
N ALA A 138 18.82 -5.17 -5.84
CA ALA A 138 18.39 -6.02 -6.94
C ALA A 138 17.70 -7.28 -6.40
N GLY A 139 16.49 -7.55 -6.87
CA GLY A 139 15.66 -8.63 -6.34
C GLY A 139 14.92 -8.33 -5.03
N GLY A 140 15.16 -7.18 -4.40
CA GLY A 140 14.40 -6.68 -3.27
C GLY A 140 12.99 -6.22 -3.66
N TYR A 141 12.15 -5.92 -2.69
CA TYR A 141 10.75 -5.63 -2.89
C TYR A 141 10.35 -4.24 -2.41
N VAL A 142 9.27 -3.74 -2.97
CA VAL A 142 8.56 -2.56 -2.48
C VAL A 142 7.09 -2.87 -2.36
N PHE A 143 6.44 -2.25 -1.38
CA PHE A 143 4.99 -2.26 -1.24
C PHE A 143 4.49 -0.85 -1.00
N THR A 144 3.41 -0.49 -1.69
CA THR A 144 2.68 0.76 -1.44
C THR A 144 1.21 0.57 -1.71
N SER A 145 0.41 1.30 -0.96
CA SER A 145 -1.00 1.53 -1.22
C SER A 145 -1.26 3.01 -1.43
N VAL A 146 -2.21 3.33 -2.30
CA VAL A 146 -2.54 4.70 -2.66
C VAL A 146 -4.04 4.82 -2.96
N PRO A 147 -4.72 5.91 -2.57
CA PRO A 147 -6.09 6.12 -2.98
C PRO A 147 -6.19 6.33 -4.50
N THR A 148 -7.24 5.77 -5.11
CA THR A 148 -7.65 6.14 -6.47
C THR A 148 -8.48 7.41 -6.44
N ILE A 149 -9.37 7.50 -5.43
CA ILE A 149 -10.19 8.67 -5.14
C ILE A 149 -10.22 8.88 -3.63
N ASN A 150 -10.07 10.14 -3.20
CA ASN A 150 -10.09 10.50 -1.78
C ASN A 150 -10.60 11.93 -1.59
N ILE A 151 -11.03 12.26 -0.36
CA ILE A 151 -11.19 13.65 0.04
C ILE A 151 -9.80 14.29 0.12
N PRO A 152 -9.61 15.51 -0.41
CA PRO A 152 -8.34 16.21 -0.25
C PRO A 152 -8.01 16.40 1.24
N HIS A 153 -6.80 16.02 1.61
CA HIS A 153 -6.31 16.17 2.98
C HIS A 153 -4.88 16.71 2.94
N MET A 154 -4.56 17.55 3.93
CA MET A 154 -3.32 18.34 3.94
C MET A 154 -2.29 17.70 4.86
N THR A 155 -1.60 16.65 4.36
CA THR A 155 -0.52 16.00 5.12
C THR A 155 0.61 15.55 4.18
N PRO A 156 1.48 16.44 3.72
CA PRO A 156 1.39 17.93 3.78
C PRO A 156 0.46 18.54 2.72
N VAL A 157 0.33 17.91 1.52
CA VAL A 157 -0.50 18.34 0.39
C VAL A 157 -1.00 17.14 -0.35
N HIS A 158 -2.25 17.14 -0.82
CA HIS A 158 -2.83 16.06 -1.62
C HIS A 158 -2.84 16.48 -3.10
N PHE A 159 -2.05 15.80 -3.93
CA PHE A 159 -1.96 16.09 -5.36
C PHE A 159 -2.91 15.22 -6.20
N GLY A 160 -3.16 13.98 -5.80
CA GLY A 160 -4.04 13.09 -6.55
C GLY A 160 -3.90 11.62 -6.18
N GLY A 161 -4.60 10.76 -6.89
CA GLY A 161 -4.58 9.33 -6.69
C GLY A 161 -4.12 8.57 -7.94
N PHE A 162 -4.05 7.26 -7.83
CA PHE A 162 -3.66 6.37 -8.92
C PHE A 162 -4.76 5.35 -9.21
N THR A 163 -5.01 5.10 -10.49
CA THR A 163 -5.71 3.88 -10.89
C THR A 163 -4.75 2.68 -10.80
N PRO A 164 -5.25 1.44 -10.68
CA PRO A 164 -4.38 0.25 -10.68
C PRO A 164 -3.44 0.17 -11.87
N MET A 165 -3.93 0.48 -13.08
CA MET A 165 -3.09 0.52 -14.28
C MET A 165 -2.02 1.62 -14.22
N GLY A 166 -2.38 2.82 -13.74
CA GLY A 166 -1.44 3.92 -13.56
C GLY A 166 -0.32 3.56 -12.58
N LEU A 167 -0.69 2.88 -11.48
CA LEU A 167 0.26 2.39 -10.49
C LEU A 167 1.22 1.34 -11.09
N ALA A 168 0.69 0.37 -11.85
CA ALA A 168 1.51 -0.64 -12.53
C ALA A 168 2.52 -0.01 -13.51
N VAL A 169 2.11 0.99 -14.28
CA VAL A 169 2.99 1.72 -15.20
C VAL A 169 4.07 2.48 -14.46
N LEU A 170 3.74 3.16 -13.36
CA LEU A 170 4.68 3.88 -12.52
C LEU A 170 5.84 2.97 -12.09
N PHE A 171 5.52 1.81 -11.53
CA PHE A 171 6.53 0.85 -11.05
C PHE A 171 7.32 0.23 -12.19
N HIS A 172 6.66 -0.16 -13.27
CA HIS A 172 7.37 -0.71 -14.42
C HIS A 172 8.38 0.28 -15.01
N ARG A 173 8.05 1.56 -15.08
CA ARG A 173 8.94 2.60 -15.63
C ARG A 173 10.06 3.04 -14.68
N THR A 174 9.95 2.69 -13.41
CA THR A 174 10.94 3.02 -12.37
C THR A 174 11.79 1.82 -11.94
N ASP A 175 11.99 0.87 -12.85
CA ASP A 175 12.89 -0.28 -12.71
C ASP A 175 12.38 -1.39 -11.75
N PHE A 176 11.08 -1.53 -11.64
CA PHE A 176 10.46 -2.63 -10.93
C PHE A 176 9.64 -3.53 -11.88
N ASP A 177 9.52 -4.79 -11.54
CA ASP A 177 8.52 -5.70 -12.07
C ASP A 177 7.37 -5.79 -11.07
N VAL A 178 6.15 -5.55 -11.54
CA VAL A 178 4.96 -5.71 -10.71
C VAL A 178 4.72 -7.21 -10.47
N VAL A 179 4.72 -7.60 -9.19
CA VAL A 179 4.48 -8.98 -8.77
C VAL A 179 2.99 -9.21 -8.52
N ASN A 180 2.37 -8.32 -7.76
CA ASN A 180 0.95 -8.33 -7.46
C ASN A 180 0.39 -6.93 -7.50
N LEU A 181 -0.86 -6.81 -7.92
CA LEU A 181 -1.61 -5.56 -7.99
C LEU A 181 -3.01 -5.80 -7.45
N GLY A 182 -3.42 -5.05 -6.43
CA GLY A 182 -4.71 -5.16 -5.81
C GLY A 182 -5.51 -3.87 -5.90
N GLN A 183 -6.82 -3.98 -5.71
CA GLN A 183 -7.70 -2.84 -5.57
C GLN A 183 -8.95 -3.18 -4.78
N TRP A 184 -9.52 -2.16 -4.17
CA TRP A 184 -10.85 -2.24 -3.61
C TRP A 184 -11.64 -0.98 -3.95
N GLY A 185 -12.96 -1.14 -4.19
CA GLY A 185 -13.84 -0.04 -4.49
C GLY A 185 -15.29 -0.35 -4.20
N ASN A 186 -16.06 0.70 -3.89
CA ASN A 186 -17.47 0.60 -3.59
C ASN A 186 -18.15 1.97 -3.72
N ASN A 187 -19.27 2.02 -4.44
CA ASN A 187 -19.97 3.29 -4.65
C ASN A 187 -20.49 3.91 -3.36
N LYS A 188 -21.02 3.08 -2.45
CA LYS A 188 -21.50 3.55 -1.14
C LYS A 188 -20.38 4.17 -0.31
N TYR A 189 -19.15 3.60 -0.39
CA TYR A 189 -17.99 4.19 0.23
C TYR A 189 -17.69 5.59 -0.31
N ILE A 190 -17.66 5.74 -1.64
CA ILE A 190 -17.40 7.03 -2.30
C ILE A 190 -18.44 8.07 -1.88
N GLU A 191 -19.74 7.72 -2.00
CA GLU A 191 -20.83 8.63 -1.63
C GLU A 191 -20.73 9.08 -0.16
N GLN A 192 -20.51 8.14 0.75
CA GLN A 192 -20.42 8.46 2.17
C GLN A 192 -19.18 9.28 2.49
N MET A 193 -18.02 8.90 1.94
CA MET A 193 -16.76 9.62 2.17
C MET A 193 -16.90 11.12 1.80
N PHE A 194 -17.41 11.41 0.61
CA PHE A 194 -17.59 12.81 0.21
C PHE A 194 -18.70 13.53 0.96
N ARG A 195 -19.77 12.84 1.33
CA ARG A 195 -20.88 13.44 2.08
C ARG A 195 -20.49 13.75 3.52
N THR A 196 -19.74 12.87 4.19
CA THR A 196 -19.41 13.01 5.61
C THR A 196 -18.03 13.65 5.83
N GLN A 197 -17.23 13.80 4.78
CA GLN A 197 -15.83 14.24 4.85
C GLN A 197 -15.00 13.37 5.83
N SER A 198 -15.27 12.07 5.82
CA SER A 198 -14.58 11.08 6.65
C SER A 198 -14.55 9.72 5.95
N TRP A 199 -13.64 8.85 6.37
CA TRP A 199 -13.48 7.53 5.80
C TRP A 199 -14.43 6.52 6.47
N PRO A 200 -15.39 5.94 5.71
CA PRO A 200 -16.34 5.01 6.24
C PRO A 200 -15.71 3.70 6.73
N ASP A 201 -16.23 3.18 7.82
CA ASP A 201 -15.88 1.87 8.36
C ASP A 201 -16.80 0.75 7.82
N TYR A 202 -16.52 -0.49 8.24
CA TYR A 202 -17.33 -1.64 7.88
C TYR A 202 -18.81 -1.46 8.24
N ASN A 203 -19.12 -0.91 9.40
CA ASN A 203 -20.52 -0.79 9.86
C ASN A 203 -21.32 0.19 9.00
N ALA A 204 -20.66 1.23 8.51
CA ALA A 204 -21.27 2.19 7.61
C ALA A 204 -21.55 1.61 6.21
N LEU A 205 -20.78 0.60 5.78
CA LEU A 205 -20.81 0.05 4.43
C LEU A 205 -21.64 -1.20 4.27
N LYS A 206 -21.69 -2.05 5.29
CA LYS A 206 -22.37 -3.35 5.22
C LYS A 206 -23.84 -3.24 4.79
N ASP A 207 -24.31 -4.25 4.09
CA ASP A 207 -25.71 -4.46 3.78
C ASP A 207 -26.48 -5.11 4.96
N SER A 208 -27.74 -5.44 4.74
CA SER A 208 -28.59 -6.11 5.74
C SER A 208 -28.11 -7.52 6.12
N GLU A 209 -27.30 -8.14 5.26
CA GLU A 209 -26.72 -9.47 5.50
C GLU A 209 -25.29 -9.39 6.07
N GLY A 210 -24.80 -8.17 6.37
CA GLY A 210 -23.46 -7.94 6.89
C GLY A 210 -22.36 -8.05 5.84
N ARG A 211 -22.68 -7.86 4.55
CA ARG A 211 -21.70 -7.97 3.47
C ARG A 211 -21.27 -6.58 2.99
N VAL A 212 -20.00 -6.45 2.66
CA VAL A 212 -19.44 -5.29 1.96
C VAL A 212 -18.87 -5.76 0.63
N THR A 213 -19.44 -5.27 -0.46
CA THR A 213 -19.07 -5.69 -1.81
C THR A 213 -17.88 -4.90 -2.32
N ASN A 214 -16.93 -5.58 -2.96
CA ASN A 214 -15.92 -4.95 -3.78
C ASN A 214 -16.48 -4.71 -5.19
N GLU A 215 -16.49 -3.47 -5.65
CA GLU A 215 -16.95 -3.03 -6.95
C GLU A 215 -15.78 -2.51 -7.79
N PRO A 216 -15.11 -3.33 -8.61
CA PRO A 216 -13.87 -2.94 -9.30
C PRO A 216 -13.99 -1.68 -10.18
N LYS A 217 -15.19 -1.37 -10.70
CA LYS A 217 -15.43 -0.15 -11.48
C LYS A 217 -15.44 1.13 -10.65
N ASN A 218 -15.62 1.00 -9.34
CA ASN A 218 -15.68 2.08 -8.38
C ASN A 218 -14.43 2.04 -7.48
N CYS A 219 -13.26 1.81 -8.07
CA CYS A 219 -12.00 1.70 -7.33
C CYS A 219 -11.77 2.92 -6.43
N CYS A 220 -11.60 2.67 -5.14
CA CYS A 220 -11.32 3.69 -4.13
C CYS A 220 -9.84 3.73 -3.77
N GLN A 221 -9.22 2.57 -3.74
CA GLN A 221 -7.82 2.40 -3.38
C GLN A 221 -7.19 1.26 -4.17
N CYS A 222 -5.91 1.40 -4.50
CA CYS A 222 -5.12 0.32 -5.08
C CYS A 222 -3.77 0.18 -4.37
N TRP A 223 -3.14 -0.99 -4.53
CA TRP A 223 -1.85 -1.28 -3.92
C TRP A 223 -1.05 -2.23 -4.80
N VAL A 224 0.25 -2.22 -4.61
CA VAL A 224 1.19 -2.98 -5.43
C VAL A 224 2.30 -3.59 -4.58
N LEU A 225 2.62 -4.84 -4.85
CA LEU A 225 3.88 -5.47 -4.51
C LEU A 225 4.71 -5.53 -5.77
N ALA A 226 5.89 -4.91 -5.75
CA ALA A 226 6.79 -4.91 -6.90
C ALA A 226 8.19 -5.34 -6.49
N LYS A 227 8.91 -5.94 -7.44
CA LYS A 227 10.26 -6.47 -7.25
C LYS A 227 11.25 -5.69 -8.08
N LYS A 228 12.33 -5.23 -7.47
CA LYS A 228 13.42 -4.54 -8.16
C LYS A 228 14.08 -5.45 -9.17
N ARG A 229 14.23 -4.97 -10.41
CA ARG A 229 14.96 -5.71 -11.44
C ARG A 229 16.41 -5.89 -11.06
N GLY A 230 16.93 -7.08 -11.31
CA GLY A 230 18.36 -7.34 -11.31
C GLY A 230 18.91 -6.97 -12.68
N TYR A 231 19.94 -6.14 -12.73
CA TYR A 231 20.72 -6.02 -13.96
C TYR A 231 21.43 -7.36 -14.20
N LYS A 232 21.26 -7.94 -15.37
CA LYS A 232 22.07 -9.06 -15.83
C LYS A 232 23.40 -8.55 -16.34
#